data_25e96f097abe7b53870f610610d017a6
#
_entry.id   25e96f097abe7b53870f610610d017a6
#
_cell.length_a   1.000
_cell.length_b   1.000
_cell.length_c   1.000
_cell.angle_alpha   90.00
_cell.angle_beta   90.00
_cell.angle_gamma   90.00
#
_symmetry.space_group_name_H-M   'P 1'
#
loop_
_entity.id
_entity.type
_entity.pdbx_description
1 polymer ?
#
loop_
_entity_poly.entity_id
_entity_poly.type
_entity_poly.pdbx_seq_one_letter_code
_entity_poly.pdbx_strand_id
1 'polypeptide(L)'
;MKGRCSGIVLPALLALLAGITPVRSQDASSLKKEMIGQWELSTTERGKTCVVTLKGEPSSQGLKLELEPGCGAALPFTREIAAWNIKGLDIVRLQDAAGQSVIDFTEVESGIFEGLRQGEGIYILQNLAAARSLAKSMDQMIGDWSMVRGKGVVICGLTLTNTEAGPDNFQVFLKPKCDPAIAAFAPTQWRLDRGQMILMSAKGDIWQFEADDNAQWRRVPDSADPLIMLRQ
;
A
#
# COMPACT_ATOMS: atom_id res chain seq x y z
N MET A 1 15.47 -11.75 -83.28
CA MET A 1 14.92 -12.91 -82.52
C MET A 1 14.93 -12.50 -81.07
N LYS A 2 13.76 -12.55 -80.41
CA LYS A 2 13.44 -11.92 -79.09
C LYS A 2 13.85 -12.85 -77.96
N GLY A 3 14.67 -12.38 -77.01
CA GLY A 3 14.96 -13.05 -75.75
C GLY A 3 14.31 -12.29 -74.55
N ARG A 4 13.37 -12.93 -73.94
CA ARG A 4 12.65 -12.37 -72.72
C ARG A 4 13.48 -12.67 -71.50
N CYS A 5 13.89 -11.64 -70.76
CA CYS A 5 14.37 -11.75 -69.35
C CYS A 5 13.18 -11.79 -68.38
N SER A 6 13.04 -12.92 -67.70
CA SER A 6 12.08 -13.07 -66.62
C SER A 6 12.74 -12.63 -65.32
N GLY A 7 12.24 -11.55 -64.73
CA GLY A 7 12.66 -11.09 -63.37
C GLY A 7 11.95 -11.87 -62.28
N ILE A 8 12.73 -12.48 -61.39
CA ILE A 8 12.25 -13.13 -60.16
C ILE A 8 12.21 -12.09 -59.06
N VAL A 9 11.00 -11.76 -58.62
CA VAL A 9 10.78 -10.92 -57.45
C VAL A 9 10.76 -11.82 -56.21
N LEU A 10 11.76 -11.68 -55.34
CA LEU A 10 11.77 -12.32 -54.01
C LEU A 10 10.96 -11.48 -53.04
N PRO A 11 9.97 -12.03 -52.31
CA PRO A 11 9.33 -11.32 -51.23
C PRO A 11 10.22 -11.36 -49.97
N ALA A 12 10.57 -10.19 -49.48
CA ALA A 12 11.24 -10.04 -48.19
C ALA A 12 10.25 -10.38 -47.03
N LEU A 13 10.51 -11.50 -46.37
CA LEU A 13 9.77 -11.90 -45.17
C LEU A 13 10.26 -11.06 -43.97
N LEU A 14 9.47 -10.09 -43.55
CA LEU A 14 9.70 -9.31 -42.32
C LEU A 14 9.31 -10.18 -41.11
N ALA A 15 10.31 -10.78 -40.45
CA ALA A 15 10.08 -11.49 -39.17
C ALA A 15 9.87 -10.48 -38.05
N LEU A 16 8.61 -10.32 -37.59
CA LEU A 16 8.30 -9.65 -36.31
C LEU A 16 8.81 -10.53 -35.15
N LEU A 17 9.93 -10.16 -34.56
CA LEU A 17 10.37 -10.66 -33.26
C LEU A 17 9.48 -10.06 -32.16
N ALA A 18 8.40 -10.75 -31.83
CA ALA A 18 7.65 -10.46 -30.63
C ALA A 18 8.54 -10.76 -29.41
N GLY A 19 9.01 -9.72 -28.73
CA GLY A 19 9.75 -9.84 -27.49
C GLY A 19 8.86 -10.46 -26.42
N ILE A 20 9.04 -11.74 -26.13
CA ILE A 20 8.42 -12.42 -24.99
C ILE A 20 9.18 -11.95 -23.76
N THR A 21 8.63 -10.96 -23.02
CA THR A 21 9.11 -10.64 -21.68
C THR A 21 8.78 -11.85 -20.77
N PRO A 22 9.77 -12.44 -20.09
CA PRO A 22 9.47 -13.52 -19.15
C PRO A 22 8.61 -12.96 -18.01
N VAL A 23 7.38 -13.40 -17.92
CA VAL A 23 6.57 -13.26 -16.69
C VAL A 23 7.32 -14.06 -15.63
N ARG A 24 7.86 -13.36 -14.64
CA ARG A 24 8.47 -13.99 -13.47
C ARG A 24 7.36 -14.75 -12.73
N SER A 25 7.28 -16.06 -12.93
CA SER A 25 6.51 -16.91 -12.02
C SER A 25 7.24 -16.93 -10.67
N GLN A 26 6.63 -16.35 -9.64
CA GLN A 26 7.08 -16.57 -8.27
C GLN A 26 6.94 -18.06 -7.99
N ASP A 27 8.03 -18.71 -7.62
CA ASP A 27 7.99 -20.08 -7.11
C ASP A 27 7.90 -20.05 -5.57
N ALA A 28 7.41 -21.13 -4.95
CA ALA A 28 7.27 -21.24 -3.50
C ALA A 28 8.59 -21.01 -2.74
N SER A 29 9.73 -21.23 -3.39
CA SER A 29 11.08 -21.04 -2.83
C SER A 29 11.46 -19.56 -2.79
N SER A 30 11.06 -18.76 -3.78
CA SER A 30 11.31 -17.32 -3.79
C SER A 30 10.42 -16.62 -2.76
N LEU A 31 9.13 -16.93 -2.71
CA LEU A 31 8.21 -16.40 -1.71
C LEU A 31 8.66 -16.75 -0.28
N LYS A 32 9.09 -18.00 -0.05
CA LYS A 32 9.63 -18.40 1.27
C LYS A 32 10.80 -17.52 1.70
N LYS A 33 11.74 -17.20 0.81
CA LYS A 33 12.90 -16.35 1.12
C LYS A 33 12.48 -14.91 1.42
N GLU A 34 11.51 -14.41 0.67
CA GLU A 34 10.96 -13.07 0.81
C GLU A 34 10.21 -12.90 2.14
N MET A 35 9.51 -13.94 2.58
CA MET A 35 8.76 -13.93 3.83
C MET A 35 9.63 -13.99 5.08
N ILE A 36 10.91 -14.39 5.00
CA ILE A 36 11.79 -14.44 6.17
C ILE A 36 12.08 -13.01 6.66
N GLY A 37 11.69 -12.70 7.90
CA GLY A 37 11.89 -11.36 8.49
C GLY A 37 10.75 -10.96 9.40
N GLN A 38 10.65 -9.66 9.67
CA GLN A 38 9.64 -9.08 10.55
C GLN A 38 8.44 -8.57 9.75
N TRP A 39 7.26 -8.95 10.20
CA TRP A 39 5.97 -8.63 9.60
C TRP A 39 5.03 -8.06 10.64
N GLU A 40 4.23 -7.07 10.25
CA GLU A 40 3.11 -6.59 11.03
C GLU A 40 1.86 -7.38 10.64
N LEU A 41 1.24 -8.02 11.60
CA LEU A 41 -0.07 -8.65 11.51
C LEU A 41 -1.08 -7.71 12.16
N SER A 42 -2.10 -7.29 11.43
CA SER A 42 -3.05 -6.28 11.91
C SER A 42 -4.48 -6.54 11.45
N THR A 43 -5.45 -5.88 12.10
CA THR A 43 -6.78 -5.66 11.52
C THR A 43 -6.70 -4.68 10.35
N THR A 44 -7.70 -4.63 9.48
CA THR A 44 -7.77 -3.71 8.32
C THR A 44 -7.61 -2.26 8.72
N GLU A 45 -8.20 -1.83 9.83
CA GLU A 45 -8.10 -0.47 10.35
C GLU A 45 -6.82 -0.23 11.17
N ARG A 46 -5.92 -1.23 11.27
CA ARG A 46 -4.71 -1.19 12.11
C ARG A 46 -4.94 -0.81 13.58
N GLY A 47 -6.19 -0.92 14.06
CA GLY A 47 -6.52 -0.67 15.46
C GLY A 47 -5.93 -1.71 16.42
N LYS A 48 -5.58 -2.89 15.91
CA LYS A 48 -4.89 -3.97 16.64
C LYS A 48 -3.75 -4.48 15.77
N THR A 49 -2.55 -4.47 16.31
CA THR A 49 -1.32 -4.88 15.62
C THR A 49 -0.51 -5.87 16.45
N CYS A 50 0.28 -6.68 15.76
CA CYS A 50 1.16 -7.68 16.34
C CYS A 50 2.38 -7.85 15.43
N VAL A 51 3.60 -7.84 15.96
CA VAL A 51 4.78 -8.14 15.17
C VAL A 51 5.07 -9.64 15.22
N VAL A 52 5.20 -10.22 14.03
CA VAL A 52 5.52 -11.63 13.79
C VAL A 52 6.88 -11.69 13.11
N THR A 53 7.82 -12.44 13.67
CA THR A 53 9.10 -12.74 13.00
C THR A 53 9.03 -14.12 12.38
N LEU A 54 8.98 -14.19 11.05
CA LEU A 54 9.01 -15.42 10.27
C LEU A 54 10.47 -15.87 10.08
N LYS A 55 10.79 -17.09 10.50
CA LYS A 55 12.17 -17.64 10.47
C LYS A 55 12.30 -18.72 9.39
N GLY A 56 13.53 -18.89 8.89
CA GLY A 56 13.85 -19.92 7.91
C GLY A 56 14.12 -21.30 8.50
N GLU A 57 14.29 -21.41 9.83
CA GLU A 57 14.61 -22.67 10.49
C GLU A 57 13.40 -23.59 10.57
N PRO A 58 13.60 -24.92 10.41
CA PRO A 58 12.52 -25.88 10.52
C PRO A 58 11.97 -25.98 11.94
N SER A 59 10.68 -26.26 12.05
CA SER A 59 9.98 -26.68 13.26
C SER A 59 9.30 -28.04 13.03
N SER A 60 8.61 -28.57 14.02
CA SER A 60 7.90 -29.86 13.90
C SER A 60 6.79 -29.84 12.83
N GLN A 61 6.19 -28.69 12.55
CA GLN A 61 5.05 -28.54 11.64
C GLN A 61 5.30 -27.57 10.48
N GLY A 62 6.53 -27.14 10.23
CA GLY A 62 6.84 -26.19 9.17
C GLY A 62 8.10 -25.40 9.48
N LEU A 63 8.02 -24.09 9.49
CA LEU A 63 9.09 -23.19 9.83
C LEU A 63 8.78 -22.45 11.13
N LYS A 64 9.81 -22.07 11.88
CA LYS A 64 9.68 -21.34 13.13
C LYS A 64 9.16 -19.93 12.90
N LEU A 65 8.40 -19.45 13.86
CA LEU A 65 8.06 -18.03 13.99
C LEU A 65 8.17 -17.58 15.45
N GLU A 66 8.28 -16.30 15.64
CA GLU A 66 8.22 -15.67 16.95
C GLU A 66 7.15 -14.56 16.92
N LEU A 67 6.39 -14.47 17.99
CA LEU A 67 5.39 -13.42 18.21
C LEU A 67 5.90 -12.48 19.30
N GLU A 68 5.76 -11.17 19.11
CA GLU A 68 6.08 -10.21 20.16
C GLU A 68 5.20 -10.40 21.41
N PRO A 69 5.72 -10.09 22.60
CA PRO A 69 4.90 -10.04 23.79
C PRO A 69 3.70 -9.09 23.61
N GLY A 70 2.50 -9.56 23.94
CA GLY A 70 1.27 -8.78 23.74
C GLY A 70 0.44 -9.18 22.53
N CYS A 71 0.99 -9.88 21.52
CA CYS A 71 0.26 -10.38 20.37
C CYS A 71 -1.04 -11.09 20.76
N GLY A 72 -0.98 -12.01 21.73
CA GLY A 72 -2.16 -12.74 22.21
C GLY A 72 -3.18 -11.90 22.99
N ALA A 73 -2.84 -10.68 23.37
CA ALA A 73 -3.80 -9.71 23.93
C ALA A 73 -4.45 -8.88 22.82
N ALA A 74 -3.66 -8.42 21.85
CA ALA A 74 -4.13 -7.62 20.72
C ALA A 74 -4.98 -8.46 19.76
N LEU A 75 -4.46 -9.63 19.36
CA LEU A 75 -5.06 -10.57 18.41
C LEU A 75 -5.12 -11.97 19.07
N PRO A 76 -6.21 -12.33 19.77
CA PRO A 76 -6.28 -13.54 20.59
C PRO A 76 -5.95 -14.85 19.90
N PHE A 77 -6.29 -14.99 18.62
CA PHE A 77 -6.01 -16.18 17.81
C PHE A 77 -4.51 -16.45 17.61
N THR A 78 -3.65 -15.43 17.78
CA THR A 78 -2.19 -15.61 17.65
C THR A 78 -1.62 -16.59 18.68
N ARG A 79 -2.33 -16.85 19.78
CA ARG A 79 -1.95 -17.86 20.79
C ARG A 79 -1.99 -19.30 20.24
N GLU A 80 -2.73 -19.53 19.18
CA GLU A 80 -2.84 -20.85 18.52
C GLU A 80 -1.69 -21.09 17.55
N ILE A 81 -0.99 -20.03 17.11
CA ILE A 81 0.04 -20.11 16.07
C ILE A 81 1.31 -20.74 16.63
N ALA A 82 1.79 -21.81 16.00
CA ALA A 82 3.00 -22.54 16.38
C ALA A 82 4.07 -22.58 15.28
N ALA A 83 3.66 -22.46 14.00
CA ALA A 83 4.56 -22.54 12.86
C ALA A 83 4.00 -21.78 11.66
N TRP A 84 4.84 -21.60 10.61
CA TRP A 84 4.40 -21.07 9.34
C TRP A 84 4.96 -21.90 8.18
N ASN A 85 4.31 -21.85 7.02
CA ASN A 85 4.82 -22.42 5.78
C ASN A 85 4.22 -21.74 4.54
N ILE A 86 4.70 -22.12 3.35
CA ILE A 86 4.07 -21.80 2.08
C ILE A 86 3.24 -22.99 1.64
N LYS A 87 1.95 -22.78 1.37
CA LYS A 87 1.04 -23.76 0.80
C LYS A 87 0.86 -23.49 -0.68
N GLY A 88 1.07 -24.47 -1.52
CA GLY A 88 1.06 -24.26 -2.96
C GLY A 88 2.23 -23.39 -3.40
N LEU A 89 1.95 -22.36 -4.18
CA LEU A 89 2.96 -21.46 -4.73
C LEU A 89 2.95 -20.07 -4.09
N ASP A 90 1.84 -19.65 -3.49
CA ASP A 90 1.51 -18.25 -3.22
C ASP A 90 0.78 -17.99 -1.88
N ILE A 91 0.47 -19.04 -1.10
CA ILE A 91 -0.25 -18.89 0.17
C ILE A 91 0.72 -18.97 1.34
N VAL A 92 0.78 -17.90 2.14
CA VAL A 92 1.49 -17.88 3.43
C VAL A 92 0.54 -18.38 4.50
N ARG A 93 0.84 -19.55 5.08
CA ARG A 93 0.02 -20.17 6.12
C ARG A 93 0.65 -19.99 7.49
N LEU A 94 -0.11 -19.48 8.44
CA LEU A 94 0.17 -19.60 9.86
C LEU A 94 -0.66 -20.76 10.42
N GLN A 95 -0.02 -21.67 11.15
CA GLN A 95 -0.63 -22.92 11.56
C GLN A 95 -0.38 -23.23 13.04
N ASP A 96 -1.23 -24.07 13.60
CA ASP A 96 -1.16 -24.52 14.99
C ASP A 96 -0.12 -25.66 15.20
N ALA A 97 -0.03 -26.14 16.43
CA ALA A 97 0.88 -27.23 16.80
C ALA A 97 0.48 -28.59 16.17
N ALA A 98 -0.74 -28.75 15.66
CA ALA A 98 -1.20 -29.92 14.93
C ALA A 98 -1.01 -29.77 13.41
N GLY A 99 -0.50 -28.63 12.92
CA GLY A 99 -0.32 -28.34 11.50
C GLY A 99 -1.60 -27.88 10.80
N GLN A 100 -2.68 -27.61 11.56
CA GLN A 100 -3.91 -27.06 10.99
C GLN A 100 -3.77 -25.56 10.72
N SER A 101 -4.45 -25.07 9.68
CA SER A 101 -4.43 -23.64 9.35
C SER A 101 -5.14 -22.85 10.43
N VAL A 102 -4.42 -21.88 11.00
CA VAL A 102 -5.00 -20.84 11.84
C VAL A 102 -5.48 -19.69 10.94
N ILE A 103 -4.66 -19.31 9.95
CA ILE A 103 -5.01 -18.32 8.91
C ILE A 103 -4.11 -18.55 7.68
N ASP A 104 -4.70 -18.43 6.51
CA ASP A 104 -4.02 -18.46 5.21
C ASP A 104 -4.04 -17.03 4.62
N PHE A 105 -2.88 -16.54 4.18
CA PHE A 105 -2.71 -15.24 3.57
C PHE A 105 -2.37 -15.33 2.09
N THR A 106 -3.00 -14.52 1.27
CA THR A 106 -2.71 -14.39 -0.16
C THR A 106 -2.26 -12.97 -0.46
N GLU A 107 -1.26 -12.80 -1.30
CA GLU A 107 -0.78 -11.48 -1.70
C GLU A 107 -1.85 -10.77 -2.55
N VAL A 108 -2.18 -9.53 -2.15
CA VAL A 108 -3.14 -8.66 -2.84
C VAL A 108 -2.44 -7.49 -3.52
N GLU A 109 -1.36 -7.02 -2.90
CA GLU A 109 -0.44 -6.02 -3.46
C GLU A 109 0.99 -6.40 -3.05
N SER A 110 2.01 -5.86 -3.73
CA SER A 110 3.41 -6.20 -3.45
C SER A 110 3.76 -6.00 -1.98
N GLY A 111 4.03 -7.11 -1.29
CA GLY A 111 4.38 -7.14 0.13
C GLY A 111 3.21 -6.93 1.11
N ILE A 112 1.97 -6.93 0.62
CA ILE A 112 0.74 -6.86 1.43
C ILE A 112 -0.08 -8.13 1.17
N PHE A 113 -0.35 -8.86 2.23
CA PHE A 113 -1.07 -10.13 2.20
C PHE A 113 -2.35 -10.02 3.03
N GLU A 114 -3.46 -10.55 2.51
CA GLU A 114 -4.74 -10.61 3.20
C GLU A 114 -5.10 -12.03 3.59
N GLY A 115 -5.64 -12.18 4.79
CA GLY A 115 -6.14 -13.46 5.30
C GLY A 115 -7.51 -13.29 5.96
N LEU A 116 -8.46 -14.15 5.59
CA LEU A 116 -9.80 -14.17 6.17
C LEU A 116 -9.89 -15.18 7.30
N ARG A 117 -10.34 -14.75 8.49
CA ARG A 117 -10.82 -15.64 9.55
C ARG A 117 -12.33 -15.56 9.63
N GLN A 118 -13.00 -16.73 9.45
CA GLN A 118 -14.46 -16.77 9.49
C GLN A 118 -15.01 -16.32 10.83
N GLY A 119 -15.94 -15.38 10.80
CA GLY A 119 -16.56 -14.79 12.00
C GLY A 119 -15.75 -13.69 12.70
N GLU A 120 -14.50 -13.46 12.30
CA GLU A 120 -13.63 -12.43 12.89
C GLU A 120 -13.30 -11.29 11.93
N GLY A 121 -13.21 -11.56 10.61
CA GLY A 121 -12.92 -10.57 9.58
C GLY A 121 -11.61 -10.80 8.83
N ILE A 122 -11.16 -9.76 8.14
CA ILE A 122 -9.93 -9.76 7.34
C ILE A 122 -8.77 -9.23 8.18
N TYR A 123 -7.63 -9.89 8.05
CA TYR A 123 -6.36 -9.51 8.66
C TYR A 123 -5.33 -9.22 7.57
N ILE A 124 -4.45 -8.27 7.85
CA ILE A 124 -3.37 -7.86 6.96
C ILE A 124 -2.04 -8.35 7.53
N LEU A 125 -1.19 -8.92 6.67
CA LEU A 125 0.19 -9.24 6.97
C LEU A 125 1.08 -8.45 6.00
N GLN A 126 1.88 -7.51 6.52
CA GLN A 126 2.74 -6.67 5.69
C GLN A 126 4.13 -6.52 6.28
N ASN A 127 5.12 -6.25 5.42
CA ASN A 127 6.50 -6.05 5.87
C ASN A 127 6.57 -4.93 6.93
N LEU A 128 7.20 -5.21 8.08
CA LEU A 128 7.22 -4.28 9.21
C LEU A 128 7.90 -2.95 8.88
N ALA A 129 8.94 -2.96 8.04
CA ALA A 129 9.61 -1.72 7.64
C ALA A 129 8.70 -0.85 6.76
N ALA A 130 7.94 -1.47 5.84
CA ALA A 130 6.94 -0.78 5.03
C ALA A 130 5.80 -0.22 5.90
N ALA A 131 5.28 -1.03 6.84
CA ALA A 131 4.26 -0.61 7.79
C ALA A 131 4.69 0.60 8.64
N ARG A 132 5.93 0.57 9.16
CA ARG A 132 6.52 1.67 9.93
C ARG A 132 6.80 2.91 9.07
N SER A 133 7.15 2.73 7.80
CA SER A 133 7.32 3.83 6.85
C SER A 133 6.01 4.55 6.58
N LEU A 134 4.92 3.80 6.40
CA LEU A 134 3.57 4.35 6.29
C LEU A 134 3.15 5.10 7.56
N ALA A 135 3.39 4.54 8.74
CA ALA A 135 3.11 5.19 10.02
C ALA A 135 3.91 6.50 10.18
N LYS A 136 5.21 6.49 9.82
CA LYS A 136 6.02 7.71 9.81
C LYS A 136 5.48 8.75 8.84
N SER A 137 5.04 8.33 7.66
CA SER A 137 4.46 9.24 6.67
C SER A 137 3.16 9.87 7.18
N MET A 138 2.32 9.12 7.90
CA MET A 138 1.11 9.64 8.56
C MET A 138 1.46 10.66 9.63
N ASP A 139 2.39 10.35 10.55
CA ASP A 139 2.84 11.27 11.59
C ASP A 139 3.44 12.54 11.01
N GLN A 140 4.16 12.44 9.89
CA GLN A 140 4.70 13.58 9.17
C GLN A 140 3.62 14.46 8.54
N MET A 141 2.46 13.92 8.25
CA MET A 141 1.34 14.70 7.69
C MET A 141 0.57 15.49 8.76
N ILE A 142 0.55 15.03 10.00
CA ILE A 142 -0.16 15.69 11.11
C ILE A 142 0.46 17.06 11.38
N GLY A 143 -0.37 18.09 11.48
CA GLY A 143 0.03 19.47 11.79
C GLY A 143 -0.50 20.49 10.81
N ASP A 144 0.12 21.66 10.81
CA ASP A 144 -0.30 22.82 10.03
C ASP A 144 0.35 22.85 8.64
N TRP A 145 -0.49 23.13 7.66
CA TRP A 145 -0.12 23.18 6.25
C TRP A 145 -0.64 24.47 5.58
N SER A 146 0.08 24.93 4.58
CA SER A 146 -0.35 26.01 3.71
C SER A 146 -0.67 25.49 2.31
N MET A 147 -1.81 25.86 1.77
CA MET A 147 -2.09 25.70 0.34
C MET A 147 -1.61 26.95 -0.37
N VAL A 148 -0.84 26.77 -1.45
CA VAL A 148 -0.28 27.84 -2.26
C VAL A 148 -0.61 27.65 -3.73
N ARG A 149 -0.68 28.78 -4.47
CA ARG A 149 -0.79 28.78 -5.93
C ARG A 149 0.28 29.68 -6.54
N GLY A 150 0.55 29.45 -7.82
CA GLY A 150 1.46 30.26 -8.62
C GLY A 150 2.83 30.39 -7.97
N LYS A 151 3.28 31.62 -7.71
CA LYS A 151 4.61 31.93 -7.15
C LYS A 151 4.69 31.79 -5.62
N GLY A 152 3.97 30.85 -5.03
CA GLY A 152 4.01 30.59 -3.59
C GLY A 152 3.08 31.48 -2.76
N VAL A 153 2.05 32.07 -3.38
CA VAL A 153 1.04 32.85 -2.65
C VAL A 153 0.19 31.90 -1.80
N VAL A 154 0.20 32.09 -0.49
CA VAL A 154 -0.64 31.32 0.44
C VAL A 154 -2.10 31.73 0.24
N ILE A 155 -2.94 30.77 -0.10
CA ILE A 155 -4.36 30.96 -0.38
C ILE A 155 -5.27 30.29 0.65
N CYS A 156 -4.74 29.39 1.49
CA CYS A 156 -5.46 28.76 2.59
C CYS A 156 -4.48 28.10 3.56
N GLY A 157 -4.78 28.15 4.84
CA GLY A 157 -4.17 27.30 5.85
C GLY A 157 -5.09 26.15 6.21
N LEU A 158 -4.54 25.01 6.58
CA LEU A 158 -5.29 23.87 7.11
C LEU A 158 -4.48 23.12 8.16
N THR A 159 -5.19 22.40 9.01
CA THR A 159 -4.59 21.49 10.01
C THR A 159 -5.05 20.08 9.71
N LEU A 160 -4.10 19.19 9.45
CA LEU A 160 -4.32 17.74 9.38
C LEU A 160 -4.17 17.14 10.77
N THR A 161 -5.14 16.34 11.19
CA THR A 161 -5.14 15.74 12.55
C THR A 161 -5.08 14.21 12.44
N ASN A 162 -4.81 13.54 13.56
CA ASN A 162 -4.96 12.10 13.73
C ASN A 162 -6.31 11.72 14.36
N THR A 163 -7.25 12.65 14.45
CA THR A 163 -8.60 12.36 14.93
C THR A 163 -9.36 11.61 13.84
N GLU A 164 -9.85 10.43 14.17
CA GLU A 164 -10.62 9.60 13.23
C GLU A 164 -11.90 10.31 12.76
N ALA A 165 -12.20 10.18 11.49
CA ALA A 165 -13.39 10.74 10.82
C ALA A 165 -14.17 9.69 10.02
N GLY A 166 -13.84 8.41 10.21
CA GLY A 166 -14.40 7.25 9.50
C GLY A 166 -13.30 6.22 9.24
N PRO A 167 -13.62 5.08 8.61
CA PRO A 167 -12.61 4.08 8.27
C PRO A 167 -11.49 4.71 7.44
N ASP A 168 -10.24 4.58 7.92
CA ASP A 168 -9.01 5.06 7.29
C ASP A 168 -8.96 6.57 7.00
N ASN A 169 -9.90 7.36 7.53
CA ASN A 169 -9.95 8.81 7.32
C ASN A 169 -9.76 9.57 8.64
N PHE A 170 -9.10 10.72 8.54
CA PHE A 170 -8.81 11.62 9.64
C PHE A 170 -9.40 13.00 9.39
N GLN A 171 -9.64 13.75 10.46
CA GLN A 171 -10.21 15.09 10.36
C GLN A 171 -9.21 16.09 9.80
N VAL A 172 -9.70 17.03 8.99
CA VAL A 172 -9.00 18.23 8.57
C VAL A 172 -9.80 19.48 8.92
N PHE A 173 -9.10 20.52 9.36
CA PHE A 173 -9.70 21.82 9.68
C PHE A 173 -9.12 22.89 8.80
N LEU A 174 -9.98 23.67 8.12
CA LEU A 174 -9.56 24.87 7.40
C LEU A 174 -9.35 26.03 8.37
N LYS A 175 -8.26 26.79 8.17
CA LYS A 175 -8.05 28.06 8.85
C LYS A 175 -8.91 29.15 8.20
N PRO A 176 -9.23 30.24 8.92
CA PRO A 176 -9.98 31.37 8.36
C PRO A 176 -9.28 31.99 7.13
N LYS A 177 -10.07 32.62 6.25
CA LYS A 177 -9.59 33.37 5.07
C LYS A 177 -9.00 32.50 3.94
N CYS A 178 -9.60 31.35 3.67
CA CYS A 178 -9.27 30.55 2.50
C CYS A 178 -9.83 31.14 1.21
N ASP A 179 -9.15 30.85 0.10
CA ASP A 179 -9.64 31.10 -1.26
C ASP A 179 -11.05 30.53 -1.45
N PRO A 180 -11.95 31.22 -2.19
CA PRO A 180 -13.32 30.78 -2.39
C PRO A 180 -13.46 29.37 -2.96
N ALA A 181 -12.55 28.91 -3.84
CA ALA A 181 -12.60 27.57 -4.41
C ALA A 181 -12.30 26.51 -3.36
N ILE A 182 -11.35 26.75 -2.41
CA ILE A 182 -11.05 25.86 -1.31
C ILE A 182 -12.18 25.86 -0.29
N ALA A 183 -12.72 27.03 0.02
CA ALA A 183 -13.86 27.17 0.91
C ALA A 183 -15.12 26.47 0.35
N ALA A 184 -15.34 26.49 -0.96
CA ALA A 184 -16.43 25.77 -1.63
C ALA A 184 -16.24 24.25 -1.63
N PHE A 185 -15.01 23.75 -1.81
CA PHE A 185 -14.68 22.32 -1.68
C PHE A 185 -14.84 21.87 -0.22
N ALA A 186 -14.49 22.72 0.74
CA ALA A 186 -14.65 22.50 2.19
C ALA A 186 -14.18 21.10 2.63
N PRO A 187 -12.88 20.77 2.53
CA PRO A 187 -12.39 19.46 2.97
C PRO A 187 -12.62 19.29 4.46
N THR A 188 -13.14 18.13 4.85
CA THR A 188 -13.42 17.73 6.24
C THR A 188 -12.63 16.52 6.68
N GLN A 189 -12.11 15.74 5.72
CA GLN A 189 -11.38 14.51 5.98
C GLN A 189 -10.15 14.41 5.07
N TRP A 190 -9.16 13.67 5.55
CA TRP A 190 -7.96 13.34 4.80
C TRP A 190 -7.50 11.91 5.08
N ARG A 191 -6.73 11.33 4.15
CA ARG A 191 -6.00 10.07 4.33
C ARG A 191 -4.77 10.02 3.43
N LEU A 192 -3.87 9.10 3.73
CA LEU A 192 -2.86 8.63 2.76
C LEU A 192 -3.37 7.34 2.11
N ASP A 193 -3.27 7.27 0.80
CA ASP A 193 -3.68 6.12 0.01
C ASP A 193 -2.63 5.91 -1.10
N ARG A 194 -1.92 4.78 -1.08
CA ARG A 194 -0.89 4.38 -2.06
C ARG A 194 0.13 5.49 -2.38
N GLY A 195 0.60 6.18 -1.36
CA GLY A 195 1.57 7.26 -1.51
C GLY A 195 0.97 8.59 -1.98
N GLN A 196 -0.34 8.68 -2.14
CA GLN A 196 -1.06 9.91 -2.41
C GLN A 196 -1.75 10.44 -1.15
N MET A 197 -1.82 11.75 -0.99
CA MET A 197 -2.63 12.38 0.04
C MET A 197 -3.99 12.74 -0.57
N ILE A 198 -5.05 12.29 0.07
CA ILE A 198 -6.44 12.48 -0.34
C ILE A 198 -7.10 13.46 0.62
N LEU A 199 -7.68 14.53 0.11
CA LEU A 199 -8.61 15.38 0.83
C LEU A 199 -10.04 15.10 0.35
N MET A 200 -10.98 15.01 1.28
CA MET A 200 -12.39 14.74 0.99
C MET A 200 -13.30 15.80 1.59
N SER A 201 -14.26 16.25 0.81
CA SER A 201 -15.35 17.12 1.28
C SER A 201 -16.44 16.29 1.99
N ALA A 202 -17.29 16.96 2.78
CA ALA A 202 -18.46 16.32 3.38
C ALA A 202 -19.48 15.78 2.34
N LYS A 203 -19.37 16.22 1.06
CA LYS A 203 -20.21 15.75 -0.06
C LYS A 203 -19.63 14.52 -0.76
N GLY A 204 -18.42 14.09 -0.39
CA GLY A 204 -17.72 12.99 -1.03
C GLY A 204 -16.85 13.38 -2.23
N ASP A 205 -16.74 14.68 -2.57
CA ASP A 205 -15.78 15.13 -3.56
C ASP A 205 -14.36 14.90 -3.04
N ILE A 206 -13.44 14.54 -3.94
CA ILE A 206 -12.04 14.26 -3.59
C ILE A 206 -11.05 15.14 -4.36
N TRP A 207 -9.99 15.53 -3.67
CA TRP A 207 -8.77 16.10 -4.25
C TRP A 207 -7.61 15.18 -3.90
N GLN A 208 -6.84 14.82 -4.93
CA GLN A 208 -5.65 13.97 -4.79
C GLN A 208 -4.39 14.81 -4.92
N PHE A 209 -3.38 14.47 -4.14
CA PHE A 209 -2.08 15.13 -4.14
C PHE A 209 -0.98 14.08 -4.18
N GLU A 210 0.06 14.34 -4.94
CA GLU A 210 1.29 13.55 -5.02
C GLU A 210 2.45 14.32 -4.43
N ALA A 211 3.32 13.63 -3.69
CA ALA A 211 4.53 14.21 -3.16
C ALA A 211 5.54 14.46 -4.29
N ASP A 212 6.20 15.61 -4.27
CA ASP A 212 7.35 15.88 -5.11
C ASP A 212 8.68 15.64 -4.35
N ASP A 213 9.80 15.74 -5.07
CA ASP A 213 11.15 15.52 -4.52
C ASP A 213 11.54 16.51 -3.39
N ASN A 214 10.78 17.60 -3.22
CA ASN A 214 10.98 18.61 -2.18
C ASN A 214 10.07 18.43 -0.97
N ALA A 215 9.40 17.27 -0.83
CA ALA A 215 8.41 16.98 0.20
C ALA A 215 7.19 17.94 0.18
N GLN A 216 6.88 18.52 -0.98
CA GLN A 216 5.68 19.28 -1.23
C GLN A 216 4.63 18.36 -1.86
N TRP A 217 3.36 18.66 -1.63
CA TRP A 217 2.26 17.89 -2.17
C TRP A 217 1.55 18.69 -3.27
N ARG A 218 1.62 18.18 -4.50
CA ARG A 218 1.02 18.81 -5.68
C ARG A 218 -0.30 18.13 -6.03
N ARG A 219 -1.36 18.92 -6.23
CA ARG A 219 -2.66 18.39 -6.64
C ARG A 219 -2.60 17.77 -8.04
N VAL A 220 -3.23 16.60 -8.20
CA VAL A 220 -3.38 15.91 -9.47
C VAL A 220 -4.87 15.80 -9.86
N PRO A 221 -5.23 15.83 -11.17
CA PRO A 221 -4.34 16.15 -12.29
C PRO A 221 -3.76 17.58 -12.22
N ASP A 222 -2.55 17.75 -12.74
CA ASP A 222 -1.87 19.05 -12.74
C ASP A 222 -2.62 20.07 -13.60
N SER A 223 -2.48 21.34 -13.28
CA SER A 223 -3.12 22.45 -13.96
C SER A 223 -2.13 23.56 -14.25
N ALA A 224 -2.50 24.51 -15.14
CA ALA A 224 -1.68 25.68 -15.45
C ALA A 224 -1.40 26.56 -14.20
N ASP A 225 -2.24 26.50 -13.18
CA ASP A 225 -2.07 27.12 -11.87
C ASP A 225 -2.12 26.04 -10.78
N PRO A 226 -0.98 25.37 -10.53
CA PRO A 226 -0.94 24.22 -9.66
C PRO A 226 -1.25 24.58 -8.20
N LEU A 227 -2.05 23.75 -7.56
CA LEU A 227 -2.30 23.82 -6.12
C LEU A 227 -1.29 22.94 -5.39
N ILE A 228 -0.52 23.54 -4.51
CA ILE A 228 0.56 22.87 -3.77
C ILE A 228 0.30 23.03 -2.27
N MET A 229 0.55 21.98 -1.50
CA MET A 229 0.56 22.01 -0.04
C MET A 229 1.99 22.01 0.48
N LEU A 230 2.27 22.96 1.37
CA LEU A 230 3.55 23.15 2.04
C LEU A 230 3.35 22.99 3.56
N ARG A 231 4.25 22.27 4.23
CA ARG A 231 4.26 22.22 5.69
C ARG A 231 4.65 23.59 6.27
N GLN A 232 3.99 24.00 7.36
CA GLN A 232 4.33 25.21 8.12
C GLN A 232 5.39 24.94 9.18
#